data_9abb98f22cc1c3dbb2aca31be617606a
#
_entry.id   9abb98f22cc1c3dbb2aca31be617606a
#
_cell.length_a   1.000
_cell.length_b   1.000
_cell.length_c   1.000
_cell.angle_alpha   90.00
_cell.angle_beta   90.00
_cell.angle_gamma   90.00
#
_symmetry.space_group_name_H-M   'P 1'
#
loop_
_entity.id
_entity.type
_entity.pdbx_description
1 polymer ?
#
loop_
_entity_poly.entity_id
_entity_poly.type
_entity_poly.pdbx_seq_one_letter_code
_entity_poly.pdbx_strand_id
1 'polypeptide(L)'
;MRVLFLAQHYAPEQVSGAVLATELAEGLARRGHGVVFVTCAPSYPQGRIFAGYRNRMFQVEDLAEVRVVRTWSYISPRQVNRRSFWRRILNYGTFSASALYGGLLAMHPWRVKSPLVGRPDLVFSYSPPLPLGITAWLLSRFWRVPWVLRVEDLYPEAAVAVGALRNRAAIRLFFALERFLYQQATHVSLISEGFRRNLQGKGIPAGKLSVIPVWADPDVIRPEAKKNGFRRQHGLEGTFLIMYAGTLGFTSALEDVIEAACHLKDYSNVHFVMIGEGVKKETLVDMARQQGLENMTFLPFQPRESLSGVMAAADVSLVTLNRASSPFSLPNKVFSIMASGRPILAVTPPESEVAQLVQAAECGVIVPPGEPDTLAGTILDLRGDPERLQRLGENGRALLESHFSRQRCIDRYEEMLQQVLA
;
A
#
# COMPACT_ATOMS: atom_id res chain seq x y z
N MET A 1 23.75 12.65 -1.52
CA MET A 1 23.94 11.24 -1.89
C MET A 1 23.30 10.93 -3.22
N ARG A 2 23.83 9.93 -3.96
CA ARG A 2 23.25 9.41 -5.20
C ARG A 2 22.63 8.05 -4.92
N VAL A 3 21.31 7.93 -5.11
CA VAL A 3 20.54 6.73 -4.79
C VAL A 3 20.03 6.07 -6.05
N LEU A 4 20.34 4.78 -6.23
CA LEU A 4 19.76 3.95 -7.27
C LEU A 4 18.55 3.21 -6.69
N PHE A 5 17.35 3.65 -7.03
CA PHE A 5 16.10 3.00 -6.64
C PHE A 5 15.70 1.91 -7.62
N LEU A 6 15.16 0.83 -7.08
CA LEU A 6 14.57 -0.28 -7.84
C LEU A 6 13.19 -0.59 -7.29
N ALA A 7 12.14 -0.30 -8.03
CA ALA A 7 10.78 -0.73 -7.73
C ALA A 7 9.99 -0.98 -9.01
N GLN A 8 9.05 -1.91 -8.95
CA GLN A 8 8.29 -2.27 -10.14
C GLN A 8 7.32 -1.17 -10.57
N HIS A 9 6.74 -0.45 -9.61
CA HIS A 9 5.71 0.55 -9.84
C HIS A 9 6.23 1.96 -9.51
N TYR A 10 5.88 2.92 -10.36
CA TYR A 10 6.22 4.33 -10.23
C TYR A 10 5.16 5.17 -10.96
N ALA A 11 5.15 6.49 -10.75
CA ALA A 11 4.30 7.39 -11.51
C ALA A 11 4.34 7.09 -13.03
N PRO A 12 3.18 7.18 -13.72
CA PRO A 12 1.90 7.72 -13.30
C PRO A 12 0.92 6.67 -12.71
N GLU A 13 1.39 5.50 -12.30
CA GLU A 13 0.54 4.51 -11.63
C GLU A 13 0.06 5.05 -10.27
N GLN A 14 -1.24 4.89 -10.00
CA GLN A 14 -1.89 5.48 -8.80
C GLN A 14 -2.14 4.46 -7.68
N VAL A 15 -1.52 3.28 -7.78
CA VAL A 15 -1.59 2.31 -6.68
C VAL A 15 -0.67 2.71 -5.55
N SER A 16 -1.05 2.36 -4.34
CA SER A 16 -0.40 2.80 -3.11
C SER A 16 1.12 2.65 -3.12
N GLY A 17 1.66 1.48 -3.50
CA GLY A 17 3.11 1.27 -3.57
C GLY A 17 3.80 2.16 -4.59
N ALA A 18 3.16 2.45 -5.75
CA ALA A 18 3.70 3.38 -6.75
C ALA A 18 3.72 4.82 -6.21
N VAL A 19 2.64 5.25 -5.55
CA VAL A 19 2.53 6.59 -4.97
C VAL A 19 3.60 6.80 -3.90
N LEU A 20 3.74 5.88 -2.96
CA LEU A 20 4.73 5.97 -1.89
C LEU A 20 6.17 5.96 -2.42
N ALA A 21 6.47 5.09 -3.40
CA ALA A 21 7.79 5.03 -4.03
C ALA A 21 8.12 6.33 -4.80
N THR A 22 7.14 6.88 -5.51
CA THR A 22 7.26 8.17 -6.21
C THR A 22 7.50 9.30 -5.23
N GLU A 23 6.68 9.42 -4.18
CA GLU A 23 6.77 10.48 -3.18
C GLU A 23 8.10 10.43 -2.42
N LEU A 24 8.62 9.24 -2.10
CA LEU A 24 9.94 9.09 -1.48
C LEU A 24 11.06 9.54 -2.41
N ALA A 25 11.05 9.08 -3.67
CA ALA A 25 12.08 9.42 -4.64
C ALA A 25 12.11 10.93 -4.93
N GLU A 26 10.94 11.53 -5.19
CA GLU A 26 10.81 12.97 -5.41
C GLU A 26 11.14 13.80 -4.16
N GLY A 27 10.75 13.31 -2.97
CA GLY A 27 11.05 13.99 -1.72
C GLY A 27 12.54 14.05 -1.44
N LEU A 28 13.30 13.00 -1.74
CA LEU A 28 14.75 13.00 -1.63
C LEU A 28 15.39 13.86 -2.72
N ALA A 29 14.86 13.82 -3.96
CA ALA A 29 15.38 14.67 -5.05
C ALA A 29 15.24 16.18 -4.71
N ARG A 30 14.08 16.62 -4.22
CA ARG A 30 13.85 18.01 -3.75
C ARG A 30 14.77 18.47 -2.61
N ARG A 31 15.38 17.52 -1.89
CA ARG A 31 16.39 17.77 -0.84
C ARG A 31 17.82 17.78 -1.38
N GLY A 32 17.98 17.78 -2.70
CA GLY A 32 19.27 17.84 -3.36
C GLY A 32 20.00 16.52 -3.50
N HIS A 33 19.30 15.38 -3.28
CA HIS A 33 19.89 14.07 -3.54
C HIS A 33 19.74 13.70 -5.02
N GLY A 34 20.75 13.06 -5.58
CA GLY A 34 20.68 12.50 -6.93
C GLY A 34 19.89 11.20 -6.93
N VAL A 35 18.73 11.19 -7.56
CA VAL A 35 17.85 10.02 -7.59
C VAL A 35 17.72 9.46 -8.99
N VAL A 36 18.08 8.20 -9.16
CA VAL A 36 17.84 7.40 -10.37
C VAL A 36 16.88 6.28 -10.01
N PHE A 37 15.75 6.19 -10.68
CA PHE A 37 14.69 5.24 -10.36
C PHE A 37 14.47 4.26 -11.52
N VAL A 38 14.75 2.98 -11.30
CA VAL A 38 14.53 1.90 -12.28
C VAL A 38 13.18 1.25 -12.02
N THR A 39 12.33 1.27 -13.04
CA THR A 39 10.97 0.73 -12.99
C THR A 39 10.57 0.09 -14.33
N CYS A 40 9.34 -0.40 -14.47
CA CYS A 40 8.82 -0.87 -15.75
C CYS A 40 7.85 0.14 -16.40
N ALA A 41 7.35 -0.18 -17.60
CA ALA A 41 6.29 0.60 -18.24
C ALA A 41 5.01 0.54 -17.39
N PRO A 42 4.32 1.67 -17.13
CA PRO A 42 3.13 1.71 -16.31
C PRO A 42 2.00 0.91 -16.94
N SER A 43 1.41 0.01 -16.16
CA SER A 43 0.39 -0.93 -16.65
C SER A 43 -0.61 -1.38 -15.60
N TYR A 44 -0.36 -1.12 -14.34
CA TYR A 44 -1.18 -1.57 -13.23
C TYR A 44 -2.25 -0.51 -12.85
N PRO A 45 -3.50 -0.87 -12.52
CA PRO A 45 -4.01 -2.24 -12.32
C PRO A 45 -4.58 -2.90 -13.59
N GLN A 46 -4.67 -2.18 -14.69
CA GLN A 46 -5.40 -2.60 -15.89
C GLN A 46 -4.73 -3.75 -16.68
N GLY A 47 -3.43 -4.02 -16.43
CA GLY A 47 -2.66 -5.00 -17.20
C GLY A 47 -2.48 -4.61 -18.66
N ARG A 48 -2.53 -3.31 -18.96
CA ARG A 48 -2.29 -2.71 -20.27
C ARG A 48 -1.39 -1.50 -20.10
N ILE A 49 -0.45 -1.32 -21.01
CA ILE A 49 0.43 -0.15 -21.00
C ILE A 49 -0.41 1.13 -21.14
N PHE A 50 -0.12 2.11 -20.31
CA PHE A 50 -0.82 3.40 -20.34
C PHE A 50 -0.53 4.14 -21.66
N ALA A 51 -1.49 4.96 -22.11
CA ALA A 51 -1.34 5.78 -23.29
C ALA A 51 -0.07 6.67 -23.19
N GLY A 52 0.68 6.77 -24.28
CA GLY A 52 1.94 7.51 -24.33
C GLY A 52 3.18 6.73 -23.88
N TYR A 53 3.03 5.56 -23.24
CA TYR A 53 4.15 4.71 -22.82
C TYR A 53 4.40 3.54 -23.76
N ARG A 54 5.61 2.99 -23.72
CA ARG A 54 6.00 1.80 -24.49
C ARG A 54 6.79 0.83 -23.60
N ASN A 55 6.59 -0.46 -23.81
CA ASN A 55 7.33 -1.50 -23.09
C ASN A 55 8.65 -1.81 -23.82
N ARG A 56 9.67 -1.01 -23.55
CA ARG A 56 11.00 -1.13 -24.17
C ARG A 56 12.02 -1.66 -23.19
N MET A 57 13.12 -2.24 -23.68
CA MET A 57 14.22 -2.72 -22.84
C MET A 57 14.90 -1.60 -22.04
N PHE A 58 14.93 -0.39 -22.59
CA PHE A 58 15.54 0.77 -21.94
C PHE A 58 14.93 2.07 -22.49
N GLN A 59 14.37 2.86 -21.60
CA GLN A 59 13.84 4.19 -21.89
C GLN A 59 14.11 5.08 -20.69
N VAL A 60 14.57 6.31 -20.94
CA VAL A 60 14.87 7.30 -19.88
C VAL A 60 13.92 8.48 -20.02
N GLU A 61 13.41 8.96 -18.90
CA GLU A 61 12.63 10.18 -18.77
C GLU A 61 12.99 10.89 -17.47
N ASP A 62 12.80 12.18 -17.41
CA ASP A 62 12.98 12.97 -16.19
C ASP A 62 11.59 13.39 -15.69
N LEU A 63 11.25 13.01 -14.46
CA LEU A 63 9.98 13.34 -13.80
C LEU A 63 10.28 13.96 -12.42
N ALA A 64 9.85 15.20 -12.21
CA ALA A 64 9.97 15.89 -10.91
C ALA A 64 11.36 15.73 -10.26
N GLU A 65 12.44 16.08 -10.99
CA GLU A 65 13.84 16.00 -10.55
C GLU A 65 14.38 14.56 -10.35
N VAL A 66 13.57 13.54 -10.61
CA VAL A 66 13.97 12.14 -10.57
C VAL A 66 14.23 11.66 -11.98
N ARG A 67 15.39 11.02 -12.20
CA ARG A 67 15.66 10.32 -13.44
C ARG A 67 15.05 8.94 -13.40
N VAL A 68 14.07 8.71 -14.27
CA VAL A 68 13.34 7.45 -14.34
C VAL A 68 13.82 6.63 -15.53
N VAL A 69 14.24 5.40 -15.27
CA VAL A 69 14.65 4.43 -16.26
C VAL A 69 13.60 3.33 -16.31
N ARG A 70 12.85 3.27 -17.42
CA ARG A 70 11.87 2.21 -17.62
C ARG A 70 12.47 1.07 -18.41
N THR A 71 12.25 -0.13 -17.90
CA THR A 71 12.75 -1.38 -18.50
C THR A 71 11.58 -2.28 -18.87
N TRP A 72 11.85 -3.28 -19.69
CA TRP A 72 10.86 -4.21 -20.17
C TRP A 72 10.35 -5.14 -19.08
N SER A 73 9.06 -5.44 -19.10
CA SER A 73 8.49 -6.50 -18.26
C SER A 73 7.39 -7.25 -19.02
N TYR A 74 7.20 -8.52 -18.70
CA TYR A 74 6.04 -9.25 -19.18
C TYR A 74 4.76 -8.67 -18.57
N ILE A 75 3.85 -8.14 -19.40
CA ILE A 75 2.58 -7.56 -18.96
C ILE A 75 1.44 -8.52 -19.34
N SER A 76 0.63 -8.88 -18.35
CA SER A 76 -0.51 -9.77 -18.57
C SER A 76 -1.83 -9.00 -18.53
N PRO A 77 -2.67 -9.09 -19.57
CA PRO A 77 -3.97 -8.40 -19.62
C PRO A 77 -5.01 -8.87 -18.59
N ARG A 78 -4.74 -9.97 -17.89
CA ARG A 78 -5.64 -10.56 -16.89
C ARG A 78 -4.88 -10.88 -15.61
N GLN A 79 -4.73 -9.88 -14.74
CA GLN A 79 -4.01 -10.07 -13.47
C GLN A 79 -4.88 -10.69 -12.35
N VAL A 80 -6.14 -11.07 -12.61
CA VAL A 80 -7.17 -11.23 -11.57
C VAL A 80 -7.66 -12.68 -11.34
N ASN A 81 -7.07 -13.72 -11.93
CA ASN A 81 -7.52 -15.11 -11.71
C ASN A 81 -6.44 -16.01 -11.08
N ARG A 82 -6.85 -17.16 -10.46
CA ARG A 82 -5.94 -18.20 -9.89
C ARG A 82 -4.81 -18.65 -10.85
N ARG A 83 -5.03 -18.62 -12.16
CA ARG A 83 -3.99 -18.79 -13.18
C ARG A 83 -2.99 -17.63 -13.24
N SER A 84 -3.21 -16.55 -12.48
CA SER A 84 -2.37 -15.35 -12.47
C SER A 84 -1.09 -15.50 -11.67
N PHE A 85 -0.92 -16.52 -10.82
CA PHE A 85 0.30 -16.72 -10.02
C PHE A 85 1.55 -16.87 -10.90
N TRP A 86 1.53 -17.77 -11.89
CA TRP A 86 2.65 -17.95 -12.82
C TRP A 86 2.90 -16.71 -13.69
N ARG A 87 1.85 -16.00 -14.05
CA ARG A 87 1.97 -14.74 -14.80
C ARG A 87 2.59 -13.64 -13.94
N ARG A 88 2.29 -13.61 -12.64
CA ARG A 88 2.98 -12.73 -11.69
C ARG A 88 4.46 -13.10 -11.56
N ILE A 89 4.80 -14.37 -11.45
CA ILE A 89 6.21 -14.82 -11.39
C ILE A 89 6.94 -14.41 -12.68
N LEU A 90 6.33 -14.59 -13.86
CA LEU A 90 6.90 -14.15 -15.12
C LEU A 90 7.07 -12.62 -15.17
N ASN A 91 6.06 -11.87 -14.73
CA ASN A 91 6.14 -10.41 -14.66
C ASN A 91 7.27 -9.97 -13.71
N TYR A 92 7.34 -10.53 -12.51
CA TYR A 92 8.35 -10.23 -11.50
C TYR A 92 9.76 -10.64 -11.96
N GLY A 93 9.90 -11.83 -12.52
CA GLY A 93 11.19 -12.35 -12.99
C GLY A 93 11.72 -11.56 -14.18
N THR A 94 10.87 -11.28 -15.15
CA THR A 94 11.28 -10.52 -16.36
C THR A 94 11.61 -9.07 -16.04
N PHE A 95 10.84 -8.42 -15.14
CA PHE A 95 11.18 -7.10 -14.65
C PHE A 95 12.51 -7.11 -13.89
N SER A 96 12.71 -8.05 -12.97
CA SER A 96 13.96 -8.14 -12.19
C SER A 96 15.18 -8.32 -13.09
N ALA A 97 15.09 -9.16 -14.12
CA ALA A 97 16.17 -9.35 -15.08
C ALA A 97 16.45 -8.10 -15.92
N SER A 98 15.41 -7.43 -16.43
CA SER A 98 15.57 -6.21 -17.21
C SER A 98 16.02 -5.02 -16.36
N ALA A 99 15.62 -4.97 -15.06
CA ALA A 99 16.04 -3.96 -14.12
C ALA A 99 17.54 -4.07 -13.80
N LEU A 100 18.14 -5.27 -13.85
CA LEU A 100 19.59 -5.41 -13.75
C LEU A 100 20.29 -4.68 -14.90
N TYR A 101 19.86 -4.94 -16.13
CA TYR A 101 20.36 -4.25 -17.30
C TYR A 101 20.13 -2.74 -17.25
N GLY A 102 18.90 -2.34 -16.89
CA GLY A 102 18.54 -0.94 -16.69
C GLY A 102 19.38 -0.23 -15.64
N GLY A 103 19.59 -0.86 -14.48
CA GLY A 103 20.40 -0.32 -13.38
C GLY A 103 21.88 -0.12 -13.74
N LEU A 104 22.47 -1.07 -14.47
CA LEU A 104 23.84 -0.93 -14.96
C LEU A 104 23.97 0.23 -15.96
N LEU A 105 23.03 0.34 -16.91
CA LEU A 105 23.09 1.39 -17.94
C LEU A 105 22.70 2.77 -17.40
N ALA A 106 21.79 2.84 -16.46
CA ALA A 106 21.30 4.08 -15.86
C ALA A 106 22.42 4.91 -15.21
N MET A 107 23.42 4.22 -14.67
CA MET A 107 24.55 4.83 -13.98
C MET A 107 25.80 4.98 -14.90
N HIS A 108 25.66 4.69 -16.21
CA HIS A 108 26.79 4.75 -17.14
C HIS A 108 26.84 6.09 -17.90
N PRO A 109 27.94 6.86 -17.79
CA PRO A 109 28.02 8.22 -18.31
C PRO A 109 27.84 8.34 -19.85
N TRP A 110 28.10 7.28 -20.60
CA TRP A 110 27.96 7.26 -22.06
C TRP A 110 26.52 7.13 -22.56
N ARG A 111 25.63 6.63 -21.71
CA ARG A 111 24.22 6.39 -22.07
C ARG A 111 23.30 7.48 -21.57
N VAL A 112 23.71 8.15 -20.52
CA VAL A 112 22.87 9.13 -19.83
C VAL A 112 23.73 10.36 -19.51
N LYS A 113 23.53 11.45 -20.22
CA LYS A 113 24.19 12.73 -19.97
C LYS A 113 23.49 13.44 -18.81
N SER A 114 23.99 13.30 -17.60
CA SER A 114 23.46 14.00 -16.42
C SER A 114 24.48 14.03 -15.30
N PRO A 115 24.49 15.07 -14.45
CA PRO A 115 25.29 15.10 -13.24
C PRO A 115 24.92 14.03 -12.22
N LEU A 116 23.74 13.40 -12.38
CA LEU A 116 23.28 12.30 -11.54
C LEU A 116 23.92 10.95 -11.92
N VAL A 117 24.67 10.90 -13.03
CA VAL A 117 25.29 9.68 -13.58
C VAL A 117 26.66 9.45 -12.96
N GLY A 118 26.98 8.20 -12.70
CA GLY A 118 28.22 7.76 -12.08
C GLY A 118 27.94 6.68 -11.04
N ARG A 119 28.94 6.29 -10.27
CA ARG A 119 28.74 5.31 -9.20
C ARG A 119 27.68 5.80 -8.21
N PRO A 120 26.63 5.02 -7.91
CA PRO A 120 25.69 5.37 -6.84
C PRO A 120 26.39 5.29 -5.47
N ASP A 121 25.89 6.00 -4.48
CA ASP A 121 26.36 5.88 -3.11
C ASP A 121 25.68 4.71 -2.39
N LEU A 122 24.42 4.37 -2.79
CA LEU A 122 23.69 3.22 -2.30
C LEU A 122 22.65 2.72 -3.33
N VAL A 123 22.23 1.45 -3.16
CA VAL A 123 21.09 0.85 -3.86
C VAL A 123 19.92 0.75 -2.87
N PHE A 124 18.73 1.17 -3.30
CA PHE A 124 17.48 1.04 -2.55
C PHE A 124 16.48 0.21 -3.34
N SER A 125 15.92 -0.84 -2.77
CA SER A 125 14.94 -1.67 -3.48
C SER A 125 13.73 -2.00 -2.63
N TYR A 126 12.61 -2.25 -3.33
CA TYR A 126 11.36 -2.66 -2.72
C TYR A 126 11.14 -4.17 -2.81
N SER A 127 10.46 -4.72 -1.82
CA SER A 127 9.92 -6.08 -1.83
C SER A 127 8.45 -6.01 -1.39
N PRO A 128 7.51 -6.58 -2.15
CA PRO A 128 7.67 -7.31 -3.42
C PRO A 128 8.04 -6.43 -4.61
N PRO A 129 8.59 -7.00 -5.73
CA PRO A 129 8.77 -8.44 -5.98
C PRO A 129 10.06 -8.98 -5.37
N LEU A 130 9.98 -10.16 -4.74
CA LEU A 130 11.14 -10.78 -4.09
C LEU A 130 12.35 -11.01 -5.02
N PRO A 131 12.20 -11.44 -6.30
CA PRO A 131 13.34 -11.57 -7.23
C PRO A 131 14.10 -10.26 -7.49
N LEU A 132 13.46 -9.10 -7.33
CA LEU A 132 14.12 -7.80 -7.48
C LEU A 132 15.23 -7.58 -6.45
N GLY A 133 15.11 -8.21 -5.28
CA GLY A 133 16.17 -8.22 -4.27
C GLY A 133 17.47 -8.86 -4.77
N ILE A 134 17.40 -9.89 -5.63
CA ILE A 134 18.60 -10.47 -6.28
C ILE A 134 19.26 -9.41 -7.17
N THR A 135 18.48 -8.71 -7.95
CA THR A 135 18.96 -7.61 -8.81
C THR A 135 19.64 -6.52 -7.99
N ALA A 136 19.01 -6.09 -6.89
CA ALA A 136 19.57 -5.08 -6.01
C ALA A 136 20.88 -5.56 -5.35
N TRP A 137 20.92 -6.80 -4.90
CA TRP A 137 22.12 -7.43 -4.36
C TRP A 137 23.27 -7.47 -5.39
N LEU A 138 22.99 -7.90 -6.62
CA LEU A 138 24.00 -7.93 -7.70
C LEU A 138 24.53 -6.53 -8.02
N LEU A 139 23.65 -5.52 -8.13
CA LEU A 139 24.03 -4.13 -8.39
C LEU A 139 24.85 -3.54 -7.23
N SER A 140 24.45 -3.81 -5.97
CA SER A 140 25.21 -3.35 -4.81
C SER A 140 26.61 -3.96 -4.75
N ARG A 141 26.75 -5.23 -5.09
CA ARG A 141 28.05 -5.93 -5.18
C ARG A 141 28.91 -5.41 -6.32
N PHE A 142 28.30 -5.18 -7.50
CA PHE A 142 29.00 -4.61 -8.67
C PHE A 142 29.54 -3.23 -8.38
N TRP A 143 28.72 -2.35 -7.80
CA TRP A 143 29.11 -0.99 -7.45
C TRP A 143 29.89 -0.90 -6.12
N ARG A 144 29.92 -1.98 -5.33
CA ARG A 144 30.53 -2.03 -3.97
C ARG A 144 29.94 -0.95 -3.07
N VAL A 145 28.62 -0.88 -2.99
CA VAL A 145 27.87 0.11 -2.20
C VAL A 145 26.86 -0.60 -1.30
N PRO A 146 26.43 0.02 -0.19
CA PRO A 146 25.41 -0.55 0.66
C PRO A 146 24.09 -0.71 -0.10
N TRP A 147 23.29 -1.70 0.36
CA TRP A 147 21.95 -1.98 -0.15
C TRP A 147 20.93 -1.93 0.96
N VAL A 148 19.91 -1.08 0.79
CA VAL A 148 18.73 -0.99 1.65
C VAL A 148 17.57 -1.70 0.97
N LEU A 149 16.95 -2.65 1.71
CA LEU A 149 15.76 -3.37 1.27
C LEU A 149 14.53 -2.85 2.02
N ARG A 150 13.57 -2.26 1.32
CA ARG A 150 12.25 -1.90 1.84
C ARG A 150 11.29 -3.08 1.70
N VAL A 151 10.71 -3.54 2.82
CA VAL A 151 9.73 -4.63 2.85
C VAL A 151 8.35 -4.05 3.13
N GLU A 152 7.47 -4.11 2.14
CA GLU A 152 6.07 -3.63 2.24
C GLU A 152 5.07 -4.74 2.51
N ASP A 153 5.41 -5.99 2.11
CA ASP A 153 4.65 -7.20 2.41
C ASP A 153 5.61 -8.32 2.83
N LEU A 154 5.23 -9.10 3.82
CA LEU A 154 5.95 -10.33 4.18
C LEU A 154 5.62 -11.42 3.16
N TYR A 155 6.45 -11.55 2.15
CA TYR A 155 6.34 -12.55 1.12
C TYR A 155 7.48 -13.58 1.27
N PRO A 156 7.20 -14.91 1.38
CA PRO A 156 6.03 -15.60 0.86
C PRO A 156 4.86 -15.80 1.85
N GLU A 157 4.95 -15.40 3.12
CA GLU A 157 3.90 -15.67 4.13
C GLU A 157 2.52 -15.22 3.66
N ALA A 158 2.40 -13.99 3.18
CA ALA A 158 1.13 -13.46 2.70
C ALA A 158 0.52 -14.30 1.56
N ALA A 159 1.36 -14.82 0.65
CA ALA A 159 0.89 -15.67 -0.45
C ALA A 159 0.46 -17.07 0.02
N VAL A 160 1.13 -17.60 1.03
CA VAL A 160 0.77 -18.88 1.67
C VAL A 160 -0.53 -18.73 2.47
N ALA A 161 -0.67 -17.67 3.25
CA ALA A 161 -1.84 -17.40 4.08
C ALA A 161 -3.15 -17.33 3.26
N VAL A 162 -3.11 -16.68 2.09
CA VAL A 162 -4.27 -16.61 1.19
C VAL A 162 -4.39 -17.81 0.24
N GLY A 163 -3.54 -18.83 0.40
CA GLY A 163 -3.55 -20.05 -0.42
C GLY A 163 -3.16 -19.85 -1.89
N ALA A 164 -2.50 -18.74 -2.22
CA ALA A 164 -2.00 -18.45 -3.56
C ALA A 164 -0.73 -19.27 -3.88
N LEU A 165 0.08 -19.60 -2.88
CA LEU A 165 1.26 -20.45 -2.97
C LEU A 165 1.04 -21.73 -2.13
N ARG A 166 0.96 -22.89 -2.80
CA ARG A 166 0.65 -24.19 -2.17
C ARG A 166 1.72 -25.26 -2.34
N ASN A 167 2.55 -25.13 -3.37
CA ASN A 167 3.60 -26.12 -3.63
C ASN A 167 4.68 -26.04 -2.55
N ARG A 168 4.91 -27.13 -1.80
CA ARG A 168 5.86 -27.18 -0.68
C ARG A 168 7.31 -26.88 -1.07
N ALA A 169 7.74 -27.32 -2.26
CA ALA A 169 9.09 -27.05 -2.74
C ALA A 169 9.27 -25.57 -3.10
N ALA A 170 8.28 -24.98 -3.78
CA ALA A 170 8.28 -23.55 -4.09
C ALA A 170 8.22 -22.70 -2.80
N ILE A 171 7.40 -23.07 -1.82
CA ILE A 171 7.34 -22.41 -0.51
C ILE A 171 8.73 -22.39 0.14
N ARG A 172 9.40 -23.56 0.23
CA ARG A 172 10.76 -23.64 0.80
C ARG A 172 11.76 -22.78 0.04
N LEU A 173 11.69 -22.77 -1.28
CA LEU A 173 12.57 -21.96 -2.13
C LEU A 173 12.37 -20.47 -1.89
N PHE A 174 11.13 -19.99 -1.83
CA PHE A 174 10.83 -18.59 -1.59
C PHE A 174 11.23 -18.14 -0.18
N PHE A 175 11.02 -18.97 0.85
CA PHE A 175 11.51 -18.67 2.20
C PHE A 175 13.05 -18.66 2.28
N ALA A 176 13.73 -19.56 1.57
CA ALA A 176 15.20 -19.56 1.51
C ALA A 176 15.71 -18.29 0.79
N LEU A 177 15.07 -17.89 -0.31
CA LEU A 177 15.39 -16.66 -1.03
C LEU A 177 15.14 -15.43 -0.16
N GLU A 178 13.99 -15.33 0.49
CA GLU A 178 13.66 -14.24 1.41
C GLU A 178 14.73 -14.08 2.49
N ARG A 179 15.05 -15.19 3.19
CA ARG A 179 16.07 -15.19 4.24
C ARG A 179 17.43 -14.77 3.72
N PHE A 180 17.83 -15.26 2.56
CA PHE A 180 19.07 -14.86 1.89
C PHE A 180 19.08 -13.36 1.65
N LEU A 181 18.02 -12.78 1.10
CA LEU A 181 17.94 -11.36 0.79
C LEU A 181 18.02 -10.50 2.06
N TYR A 182 17.31 -10.87 3.12
CA TYR A 182 17.39 -10.17 4.40
C TYR A 182 18.78 -10.23 5.02
N GLN A 183 19.49 -11.35 4.88
CA GLN A 183 20.85 -11.50 5.35
C GLN A 183 21.85 -10.68 4.53
N GLN A 184 21.69 -10.59 3.21
CA GLN A 184 22.60 -9.89 2.31
C GLN A 184 22.39 -8.37 2.28
N ALA A 185 21.17 -7.87 2.50
CA ALA A 185 20.92 -6.45 2.57
C ALA A 185 21.78 -5.81 3.68
N THR A 186 22.33 -4.63 3.45
CA THR A 186 23.06 -3.87 4.48
C THR A 186 22.10 -3.43 5.58
N HIS A 187 20.91 -2.99 5.18
CA HIS A 187 19.84 -2.55 6.07
C HIS A 187 18.46 -2.94 5.51
N VAL A 188 17.49 -3.20 6.40
CA VAL A 188 16.13 -3.54 6.02
C VAL A 188 15.16 -2.53 6.65
N SER A 189 14.43 -1.81 5.82
CA SER A 189 13.36 -0.91 6.24
C SER A 189 12.01 -1.62 6.19
N LEU A 190 11.26 -1.57 7.28
CA LEU A 190 10.00 -2.27 7.49
C LEU A 190 8.86 -1.28 7.69
N ILE A 191 7.63 -1.71 7.41
CA ILE A 191 6.45 -0.85 7.57
C ILE A 191 5.90 -0.82 9.00
N SER A 192 6.25 -1.82 9.83
CA SER A 192 5.63 -1.98 11.14
C SER A 192 6.49 -2.75 12.15
N GLU A 193 6.15 -2.63 13.41
CA GLU A 193 6.79 -3.35 14.51
C GLU A 193 6.53 -4.86 14.46
N GLY A 194 5.39 -5.31 13.94
CA GLY A 194 5.12 -6.73 13.74
C GLY A 194 6.03 -7.33 12.67
N PHE A 195 6.29 -6.57 11.60
CA PHE A 195 7.28 -6.99 10.61
C PHE A 195 8.67 -7.09 11.23
N ARG A 196 9.04 -6.15 12.11
CA ARG A 196 10.31 -6.20 12.84
C ARG A 196 10.40 -7.46 13.71
N ARG A 197 9.37 -7.75 14.50
CA ARG A 197 9.30 -8.97 15.30
C ARG A 197 9.39 -10.24 14.46
N ASN A 198 8.71 -10.28 13.30
CA ASN A 198 8.77 -11.40 12.36
C ASN A 198 10.20 -11.64 11.86
N LEU A 199 10.89 -10.59 11.39
CA LEU A 199 12.25 -10.73 10.87
C LEU A 199 13.26 -11.08 11.98
N GLN A 200 13.08 -10.54 13.17
CA GLN A 200 13.91 -10.93 14.33
C GLN A 200 13.71 -12.42 14.67
N GLY A 201 12.47 -12.92 14.61
CA GLY A 201 12.17 -14.36 14.74
C GLY A 201 12.82 -15.23 13.66
N LYS A 202 13.12 -14.67 12.48
CA LYS A 202 13.91 -15.31 11.41
C LYS A 202 15.42 -15.18 11.59
N GLY A 203 15.88 -14.57 12.70
CA GLY A 203 17.30 -14.41 13.04
C GLY A 203 17.98 -13.21 12.38
N ILE A 204 17.22 -12.19 11.96
CA ILE A 204 17.81 -10.94 11.45
C ILE A 204 18.10 -10.00 12.63
N PRO A 205 19.35 -9.48 12.77
CA PRO A 205 19.75 -8.64 13.89
C PRO A 205 18.94 -7.34 13.98
N ALA A 206 18.55 -6.93 15.19
CA ALA A 206 17.77 -5.72 15.43
C ALA A 206 18.41 -4.43 14.87
N GLY A 207 19.74 -4.29 15.00
CA GLY A 207 20.47 -3.12 14.48
C GLY A 207 20.48 -3.01 12.96
N LYS A 208 20.06 -4.05 12.23
CA LYS A 208 19.89 -4.05 10.78
C LYS A 208 18.48 -3.64 10.35
N LEU A 209 17.56 -3.46 11.29
CA LEU A 209 16.15 -3.24 11.05
C LEU A 209 15.72 -1.85 11.49
N SER A 210 15.07 -1.10 10.61
CA SER A 210 14.34 0.12 10.97
C SER A 210 12.87 0.01 10.59
N VAL A 211 12.01 0.63 11.40
CA VAL A 211 10.58 0.71 11.11
C VAL A 211 10.26 2.12 10.67
N ILE A 212 9.95 2.27 9.40
CA ILE A 212 9.42 3.51 8.83
C ILE A 212 8.07 3.16 8.22
N PRO A 213 6.95 3.54 8.83
CA PRO A 213 5.62 3.20 8.36
C PRO A 213 5.35 3.74 6.95
N VAL A 214 4.27 3.29 6.37
CA VAL A 214 3.64 3.96 5.23
C VAL A 214 2.99 5.26 5.73
N TRP A 215 2.70 6.16 4.81
CA TRP A 215 2.21 7.50 5.14
C TRP A 215 1.03 7.91 4.27
N ALA A 216 0.37 8.99 4.67
CA ALA A 216 -0.47 9.77 3.78
C ALA A 216 0.02 11.22 3.74
N ASP A 217 -0.28 11.88 2.62
CA ASP A 217 0.00 13.30 2.48
C ASP A 217 -1.17 14.12 3.06
N PRO A 218 -0.97 14.84 4.17
CA PRO A 218 -2.02 15.63 4.81
C PRO A 218 -2.46 16.84 3.99
N ASP A 219 -1.68 17.23 2.97
CA ASP A 219 -2.04 18.31 2.05
C ASP A 219 -2.91 17.83 0.88
N VAL A 220 -2.82 16.53 0.55
CA VAL A 220 -3.63 15.89 -0.50
C VAL A 220 -4.95 15.38 0.07
N ILE A 221 -4.90 14.71 1.22
CA ILE A 221 -6.09 14.22 1.91
C ILE A 221 -6.24 15.02 3.20
N ARG A 222 -7.29 15.83 3.28
CA ARG A 222 -7.53 16.75 4.39
C ARG A 222 -8.97 16.66 4.88
N PRO A 223 -9.21 17.07 6.13
CA PRO A 223 -10.55 17.22 6.65
C PRO A 223 -11.35 18.23 5.81
N GLU A 224 -12.48 17.79 5.30
CA GLU A 224 -13.44 18.62 4.57
C GLU A 224 -14.85 18.41 5.12
N ALA A 225 -15.80 19.28 4.73
CA ALA A 225 -17.18 19.12 5.14
C ALA A 225 -17.77 17.78 4.64
N LYS A 226 -18.47 17.07 5.52
CA LYS A 226 -19.16 15.81 5.16
C LYS A 226 -20.24 16.04 4.11
N LYS A 227 -20.99 17.13 4.24
CA LYS A 227 -22.03 17.55 3.28
C LYS A 227 -21.35 18.19 2.07
N ASN A 228 -20.93 17.38 1.12
CA ASN A 228 -20.14 17.80 -0.04
C ASN A 228 -20.71 17.31 -1.38
N GLY A 229 -19.99 17.56 -2.47
CA GLY A 229 -20.39 17.16 -3.82
C GLY A 229 -20.59 15.65 -3.99
N PHE A 230 -19.76 14.81 -3.32
CA PHE A 230 -19.90 13.37 -3.40
C PHE A 230 -21.25 12.88 -2.84
N ARG A 231 -21.67 13.37 -1.67
CA ARG A 231 -22.96 13.00 -1.09
C ARG A 231 -24.13 13.44 -1.97
N ARG A 232 -24.08 14.68 -2.52
CA ARG A 232 -25.13 15.18 -3.44
C ARG A 232 -25.22 14.33 -4.71
N GLN A 233 -24.08 14.02 -5.32
CA GLN A 233 -24.01 13.22 -6.55
C GLN A 233 -24.63 11.83 -6.40
N HIS A 234 -24.52 11.24 -5.20
CA HIS A 234 -24.99 9.88 -4.93
C HIS A 234 -26.27 9.80 -4.09
N GLY A 235 -26.95 10.93 -3.84
CA GLY A 235 -28.20 10.97 -3.07
C GLY A 235 -28.04 10.55 -1.59
N LEU A 236 -26.87 10.80 -1.01
CA LEU A 236 -26.51 10.37 0.35
C LEU A 236 -26.63 11.48 1.39
N GLU A 237 -27.35 12.55 1.04
CA GLU A 237 -27.59 13.65 1.98
C GLU A 237 -28.52 13.18 3.11
N GLY A 238 -28.16 13.51 4.35
CA GLY A 238 -28.93 13.11 5.53
C GLY A 238 -28.69 11.67 6.01
N THR A 239 -27.89 10.88 5.31
CA THR A 239 -27.55 9.51 5.76
C THR A 239 -26.34 9.49 6.69
N PHE A 240 -26.29 8.50 7.59
CA PHE A 240 -25.07 8.11 8.28
C PHE A 240 -24.27 7.18 7.36
N LEU A 241 -23.15 7.67 6.85
CA LEU A 241 -22.40 7.04 5.78
C LEU A 241 -21.21 6.20 6.30
N ILE A 242 -21.29 4.90 6.12
CA ILE A 242 -20.18 3.96 6.37
C ILE A 242 -19.47 3.71 5.03
N MET A 243 -18.17 4.02 4.96
CA MET A 243 -17.41 3.94 3.71
C MET A 243 -16.27 2.93 3.79
N TYR A 244 -16.20 2.06 2.81
CA TYR A 244 -15.00 1.28 2.51
C TYR A 244 -14.39 1.78 1.20
N ALA A 245 -13.11 2.16 1.20
CA ALA A 245 -12.37 2.52 -0.01
C ALA A 245 -11.11 1.67 -0.13
N GLY A 246 -11.01 0.88 -1.21
CA GLY A 246 -9.84 0.04 -1.45
C GLY A 246 -10.11 -1.22 -2.25
N THR A 247 -9.12 -2.10 -2.32
CA THR A 247 -9.23 -3.37 -3.05
C THR A 247 -10.24 -4.30 -2.40
N LEU A 248 -11.21 -4.79 -3.18
CA LEU A 248 -12.19 -5.79 -2.78
C LEU A 248 -11.58 -7.19 -2.97
N GLY A 249 -10.71 -7.60 -2.04
CA GLY A 249 -9.85 -8.77 -2.16
C GLY A 249 -10.03 -9.83 -1.07
N PHE A 250 -9.25 -10.90 -1.16
CA PHE A 250 -9.32 -12.05 -0.23
C PHE A 250 -8.75 -11.76 1.16
N THR A 251 -8.04 -10.67 1.36
CA THR A 251 -7.44 -10.31 2.65
C THR A 251 -8.41 -9.59 3.59
N SER A 252 -9.56 -9.17 3.08
CA SER A 252 -10.54 -8.35 3.80
C SER A 252 -11.75 -9.20 4.24
N ALA A 253 -12.29 -8.88 5.40
CA ALA A 253 -13.53 -9.45 5.95
C ALA A 253 -14.74 -8.62 5.45
N LEU A 254 -14.99 -8.60 4.14
CA LEU A 254 -16.04 -7.77 3.53
C LEU A 254 -17.41 -8.43 3.58
N GLU A 255 -17.46 -9.73 3.73
CA GLU A 255 -18.70 -10.48 3.94
C GLU A 255 -19.39 -10.04 5.24
N ASP A 256 -18.62 -9.83 6.32
CA ASP A 256 -19.16 -9.33 7.59
C ASP A 256 -19.83 -7.96 7.43
N VAL A 257 -19.32 -7.12 6.51
CA VAL A 257 -19.91 -5.81 6.21
C VAL A 257 -21.25 -5.95 5.48
N ILE A 258 -21.37 -6.93 4.57
CA ILE A 258 -22.64 -7.23 3.89
C ILE A 258 -23.68 -7.71 4.91
N GLU A 259 -23.30 -8.63 5.81
CA GLU A 259 -24.19 -9.14 6.84
C GLU A 259 -24.62 -8.05 7.83
N ALA A 260 -23.70 -7.19 8.26
CA ALA A 260 -24.04 -6.03 9.10
C ALA A 260 -25.00 -5.05 8.39
N ALA A 261 -24.81 -4.83 7.08
CA ALA A 261 -25.74 -4.01 6.30
C ALA A 261 -27.14 -4.64 6.21
N CYS A 262 -27.23 -5.97 6.20
CA CYS A 262 -28.51 -6.70 6.25
C CYS A 262 -29.22 -6.47 7.59
N HIS A 263 -28.51 -6.50 8.73
CA HIS A 263 -29.08 -6.18 10.06
C HIS A 263 -29.54 -4.72 10.15
N LEU A 264 -28.98 -3.83 9.35
CA LEU A 264 -29.29 -2.41 9.35
C LEU A 264 -30.21 -1.94 8.20
N LYS A 265 -30.81 -2.86 7.43
CA LYS A 265 -31.64 -2.52 6.27
C LYS A 265 -32.89 -1.68 6.59
N ASP A 266 -33.44 -1.86 7.79
CA ASP A 266 -34.62 -1.14 8.25
C ASP A 266 -34.32 0.28 8.78
N TYR A 267 -33.03 0.65 8.88
CA TYR A 267 -32.57 1.98 9.25
C TYR A 267 -32.36 2.83 8.00
N SER A 268 -33.40 3.48 7.51
CA SER A 268 -33.40 4.23 6.23
C SER A 268 -32.34 5.31 6.11
N ASN A 269 -31.77 5.76 7.23
CA ASN A 269 -30.72 6.78 7.28
C ASN A 269 -29.30 6.20 7.53
N VAL A 270 -29.10 4.90 7.38
CA VAL A 270 -27.77 4.23 7.43
C VAL A 270 -27.46 3.71 6.05
N HIS A 271 -26.31 4.11 5.49
CA HIS A 271 -25.94 3.71 4.13
C HIS A 271 -24.46 3.30 4.05
N PHE A 272 -24.20 2.23 3.31
CA PHE A 272 -22.85 1.71 3.06
C PHE A 272 -22.39 2.05 1.65
N VAL A 273 -21.18 2.59 1.51
CA VAL A 273 -20.55 2.81 0.21
C VAL A 273 -19.25 2.03 0.12
N MET A 274 -19.20 1.12 -0.85
CA MET A 274 -18.07 0.24 -1.15
C MET A 274 -17.35 0.74 -2.40
N ILE A 275 -16.22 1.43 -2.24
CA ILE A 275 -15.45 2.02 -3.34
C ILE A 275 -14.27 1.13 -3.66
N GLY A 276 -14.18 0.61 -4.89
CA GLY A 276 -13.03 -0.14 -5.33
C GLY A 276 -13.31 -1.20 -6.38
N GLU A 277 -12.22 -1.90 -6.71
CA GLU A 277 -12.20 -3.05 -7.61
C GLU A 277 -11.49 -4.22 -6.95
N GLY A 278 -11.74 -5.43 -7.44
CA GLY A 278 -11.05 -6.61 -6.94
C GLY A 278 -11.78 -7.91 -7.22
N VAL A 279 -11.12 -9.01 -6.88
CA VAL A 279 -11.58 -10.38 -7.20
C VAL A 279 -12.88 -10.78 -6.50
N LYS A 280 -13.23 -10.12 -5.40
CA LYS A 280 -14.47 -10.38 -4.65
C LYS A 280 -15.62 -9.46 -5.05
N LYS A 281 -15.40 -8.43 -5.89
CA LYS A 281 -16.44 -7.43 -6.19
C LYS A 281 -17.74 -8.04 -6.67
N GLU A 282 -17.68 -8.90 -7.70
CA GLU A 282 -18.86 -9.55 -8.24
C GLU A 282 -19.59 -10.38 -7.18
N THR A 283 -18.86 -11.17 -6.41
CA THR A 283 -19.45 -11.99 -5.31
C THR A 283 -20.13 -11.10 -4.26
N LEU A 284 -19.51 -10.01 -3.84
CA LEU A 284 -20.08 -9.10 -2.83
C LEU A 284 -21.33 -8.37 -3.37
N VAL A 285 -21.32 -7.96 -4.64
CA VAL A 285 -22.50 -7.37 -5.30
C VAL A 285 -23.64 -8.39 -5.38
N ASP A 286 -23.35 -9.63 -5.73
CA ASP A 286 -24.37 -10.67 -5.79
C ASP A 286 -24.94 -11.01 -4.40
N MET A 287 -24.11 -11.06 -3.36
CA MET A 287 -24.56 -11.22 -1.97
C MET A 287 -25.51 -10.08 -1.56
N ALA A 288 -25.12 -8.83 -1.79
CA ALA A 288 -25.94 -7.67 -1.47
C ALA A 288 -27.29 -7.70 -2.22
N ARG A 289 -27.28 -8.08 -3.50
CA ARG A 289 -28.49 -8.22 -4.30
C ARG A 289 -29.40 -9.34 -3.79
N GLN A 290 -28.84 -10.49 -3.44
CA GLN A 290 -29.60 -11.64 -2.90
C GLN A 290 -30.27 -11.30 -1.58
N GLN A 291 -29.65 -10.45 -0.76
CA GLN A 291 -30.21 -9.95 0.51
C GLN A 291 -31.15 -8.75 0.34
N GLY A 292 -31.31 -8.25 -0.88
CA GLY A 292 -32.17 -7.10 -1.17
C GLY A 292 -31.70 -5.79 -0.49
N LEU A 293 -30.39 -5.56 -0.42
CA LEU A 293 -29.83 -4.39 0.26
C LEU A 293 -29.95 -3.14 -0.59
N GLU A 294 -30.88 -2.26 -0.22
CA GLU A 294 -31.01 -0.92 -0.80
C GLU A 294 -30.10 0.11 -0.08
N ASN A 295 -29.62 -0.23 1.12
CA ASN A 295 -28.72 0.60 1.93
C ASN A 295 -27.24 0.39 1.61
N MET A 296 -26.91 -0.15 0.42
CA MET A 296 -25.53 -0.39 0.00
C MET A 296 -25.29 -0.01 -1.47
N THR A 297 -24.21 0.74 -1.71
CA THR A 297 -23.79 1.17 -3.05
C THR A 297 -22.35 0.73 -3.34
N PHE A 298 -22.12 0.15 -4.53
CA PHE A 298 -20.79 -0.20 -5.02
C PHE A 298 -20.33 0.78 -6.10
N LEU A 299 -19.18 1.40 -5.90
CA LEU A 299 -18.59 2.36 -6.83
C LEU A 299 -17.21 1.90 -7.30
N PRO A 300 -16.78 2.28 -8.52
CA PRO A 300 -15.40 2.04 -8.97
C PRO A 300 -14.42 2.90 -8.18
N PHE A 301 -13.10 2.67 -8.39
CA PHE A 301 -12.08 3.58 -7.87
C PHE A 301 -12.36 5.01 -8.31
N GLN A 302 -12.21 5.95 -7.38
CA GLN A 302 -12.42 7.36 -7.63
C GLN A 302 -11.12 8.03 -8.09
N PRO A 303 -11.18 9.10 -8.91
CA PRO A 303 -10.02 9.88 -9.29
C PRO A 303 -9.26 10.43 -8.07
N ARG A 304 -7.93 10.54 -8.19
CA ARG A 304 -7.08 11.02 -7.08
C ARG A 304 -7.45 12.45 -6.65
N GLU A 305 -7.86 13.27 -7.59
CA GLU A 305 -8.23 14.67 -7.37
C GLU A 305 -9.49 14.80 -6.51
N SER A 306 -10.37 13.81 -6.52
CA SER A 306 -11.60 13.78 -5.71
C SER A 306 -11.43 13.07 -4.38
N LEU A 307 -10.26 12.43 -4.13
CA LEU A 307 -10.06 11.53 -3.00
C LEU A 307 -10.31 12.21 -1.64
N SER A 308 -9.87 13.45 -1.46
CA SER A 308 -10.10 14.21 -0.22
C SER A 308 -11.59 14.36 0.07
N GLY A 309 -12.36 14.86 -0.90
CA GLY A 309 -13.82 15.01 -0.74
C GLY A 309 -14.55 13.67 -0.58
N VAL A 310 -14.12 12.63 -1.29
CA VAL A 310 -14.69 11.27 -1.14
C VAL A 310 -14.48 10.76 0.27
N MET A 311 -13.24 10.78 0.78
CA MET A 311 -12.92 10.31 2.13
C MET A 311 -13.64 11.15 3.20
N ALA A 312 -13.72 12.47 2.99
CA ALA A 312 -14.40 13.38 3.90
C ALA A 312 -15.93 13.19 3.94
N ALA A 313 -16.51 12.58 2.92
CA ALA A 313 -17.96 12.30 2.89
C ALA A 313 -18.41 11.27 3.93
N ALA A 314 -17.53 10.39 4.39
CA ALA A 314 -17.86 9.36 5.37
C ALA A 314 -18.16 9.93 6.76
N ASP A 315 -19.09 9.32 7.48
CA ASP A 315 -19.19 9.48 8.94
C ASP A 315 -18.20 8.56 9.66
N VAL A 316 -18.05 7.33 9.12
CA VAL A 316 -17.10 6.32 9.59
C VAL A 316 -16.47 5.62 8.40
N SER A 317 -15.17 5.37 8.45
CA SER A 317 -14.45 4.65 7.40
C SER A 317 -13.99 3.26 7.86
N LEU A 318 -14.26 2.25 7.02
CA LEU A 318 -13.98 0.85 7.31
C LEU A 318 -12.54 0.47 6.94
N VAL A 319 -11.89 -0.22 7.85
CA VAL A 319 -10.67 -1.00 7.60
C VAL A 319 -10.96 -2.46 7.95
N THR A 320 -10.89 -3.35 6.98
CA THR A 320 -11.21 -4.76 7.22
C THR A 320 -10.02 -5.66 6.91
N LEU A 321 -9.73 -6.59 7.81
CA LEU A 321 -8.74 -7.67 7.64
C LEU A 321 -9.31 -8.97 8.19
N ASN A 322 -9.19 -10.04 7.43
CA ASN A 322 -9.53 -11.35 7.95
C ASN A 322 -8.41 -11.92 8.85
N ARG A 323 -8.71 -12.97 9.63
CA ARG A 323 -7.77 -13.59 10.58
C ARG A 323 -6.48 -14.08 9.91
N ALA A 324 -6.55 -14.56 8.67
CA ALA A 324 -5.41 -15.14 7.97
C ALA A 324 -4.40 -14.08 7.49
N SER A 325 -4.86 -12.88 7.13
CA SER A 325 -4.01 -11.83 6.57
C SER A 325 -3.55 -10.79 7.60
N SER A 326 -4.26 -10.68 8.73
CA SER A 326 -3.99 -9.63 9.72
C SER A 326 -2.55 -9.62 10.28
N PRO A 327 -1.84 -10.76 10.46
CA PRO A 327 -0.46 -10.74 10.96
C PRO A 327 0.56 -10.20 9.95
N PHE A 328 0.19 -10.09 8.67
CA PHE A 328 1.11 -9.80 7.56
C PHE A 328 0.73 -8.53 6.80
N SER A 329 -0.19 -7.72 7.33
CA SER A 329 -0.75 -6.59 6.60
C SER A 329 -1.03 -5.39 7.51
N LEU A 330 -0.51 -4.22 7.10
CA LEU A 330 -0.90 -2.91 7.62
C LEU A 330 -1.38 -2.08 6.43
N PRO A 331 -2.71 -2.02 6.17
CA PRO A 331 -3.23 -1.37 4.97
C PRO A 331 -3.01 0.15 4.99
N ASN A 332 -2.54 0.70 3.87
CA ASN A 332 -2.31 2.14 3.70
C ASN A 332 -3.57 2.99 3.90
N LYS A 333 -4.76 2.42 3.71
CA LYS A 333 -6.03 3.12 3.93
C LYS A 333 -6.20 3.63 5.36
N VAL A 334 -5.58 3.00 6.36
CA VAL A 334 -5.57 3.48 7.76
C VAL A 334 -5.06 4.92 7.80
N PHE A 335 -3.93 5.19 7.16
CA PHE A 335 -3.31 6.52 7.13
C PHE A 335 -4.11 7.51 6.28
N SER A 336 -4.73 7.07 5.20
CA SER A 336 -5.63 7.93 4.39
C SER A 336 -6.88 8.32 5.15
N ILE A 337 -7.45 7.42 5.96
CA ILE A 337 -8.60 7.72 6.82
C ILE A 337 -8.20 8.72 7.90
N MET A 338 -7.07 8.47 8.58
CA MET A 338 -6.52 9.43 9.56
C MET A 338 -6.32 10.82 8.93
N ALA A 339 -5.77 10.88 7.70
CA ALA A 339 -5.57 12.13 6.97
C ALA A 339 -6.88 12.88 6.72
N SER A 340 -7.97 12.19 6.46
CA SER A 340 -9.29 12.80 6.23
C SER A 340 -9.97 13.27 7.52
N GLY A 341 -9.41 13.00 8.70
CA GLY A 341 -10.01 13.31 9.99
C GLY A 341 -11.30 12.54 10.25
N ARG A 342 -11.43 11.33 9.72
CA ARG A 342 -12.59 10.46 9.93
C ARG A 342 -12.25 9.32 10.88
N PRO A 343 -13.20 8.90 11.74
CA PRO A 343 -12.99 7.76 12.61
C PRO A 343 -12.86 6.47 11.82
N ILE A 344 -12.05 5.56 12.35
CA ILE A 344 -11.83 4.23 11.80
C ILE A 344 -12.78 3.23 12.48
N LEU A 345 -13.52 2.46 11.69
CA LEU A 345 -14.19 1.25 12.15
C LEU A 345 -13.40 0.05 11.62
N ALA A 346 -12.62 -0.56 12.50
CA ALA A 346 -11.70 -1.63 12.14
C ALA A 346 -12.33 -3.00 12.39
N VAL A 347 -12.68 -3.72 11.31
CA VAL A 347 -13.09 -5.13 11.38
C VAL A 347 -11.84 -5.98 11.23
N THR A 348 -11.22 -6.32 12.35
CA THR A 348 -9.91 -6.99 12.39
C THR A 348 -9.71 -7.72 13.72
N PRO A 349 -8.87 -8.78 13.77
CA PRO A 349 -8.49 -9.39 15.05
C PRO A 349 -7.92 -8.36 16.02
N PRO A 350 -8.29 -8.42 17.31
CA PRO A 350 -7.83 -7.46 18.32
C PRO A 350 -6.30 -7.39 18.48
N GLU A 351 -5.61 -8.50 18.20
CA GLU A 351 -4.15 -8.61 18.24
C GLU A 351 -3.44 -8.05 16.99
N SER A 352 -4.18 -7.65 15.97
CA SER A 352 -3.61 -7.10 14.74
C SER A 352 -2.92 -5.75 14.96
N GLU A 353 -1.96 -5.42 14.10
CA GLU A 353 -1.30 -4.11 14.15
C GLU A 353 -2.26 -2.94 13.87
N VAL A 354 -3.27 -3.16 13.03
CA VAL A 354 -4.34 -2.17 12.80
C VAL A 354 -5.09 -1.91 14.10
N ALA A 355 -5.48 -2.97 14.82
CA ALA A 355 -6.18 -2.83 16.09
C ALA A 355 -5.33 -2.10 17.12
N GLN A 356 -4.06 -2.50 17.28
CA GLN A 356 -3.10 -1.85 18.20
C GLN A 356 -2.92 -0.36 17.86
N LEU A 357 -2.78 -0.02 16.58
CA LEU A 357 -2.63 1.37 16.15
C LEU A 357 -3.90 2.18 16.42
N VAL A 358 -5.08 1.66 16.07
CA VAL A 358 -6.38 2.33 16.26
C VAL A 358 -6.65 2.56 17.74
N GLN A 359 -6.33 1.58 18.60
CA GLN A 359 -6.51 1.67 20.04
C GLN A 359 -5.53 2.64 20.68
N ALA A 360 -4.23 2.56 20.34
CA ALA A 360 -3.21 3.45 20.90
C ALA A 360 -3.42 4.92 20.49
N ALA A 361 -3.97 5.14 19.30
CA ALA A 361 -4.29 6.46 18.77
C ALA A 361 -5.67 6.98 19.23
N GLU A 362 -6.49 6.16 19.87
CA GLU A 362 -7.89 6.47 20.16
C GLU A 362 -8.62 7.07 18.94
N CYS A 363 -8.39 6.51 17.74
CA CYS A 363 -8.88 7.08 16.48
C CYS A 363 -9.99 6.24 15.81
N GLY A 364 -10.54 5.26 16.55
CA GLY A 364 -11.58 4.39 16.00
C GLY A 364 -12.08 3.34 16.99
N VAL A 365 -12.86 2.42 16.46
CA VAL A 365 -13.42 1.28 17.19
C VAL A 365 -13.04 0.00 16.48
N ILE A 366 -12.83 -1.06 17.25
CA ILE A 366 -12.42 -2.39 16.75
C ILE A 366 -13.57 -3.36 16.95
N VAL A 367 -13.86 -4.13 15.90
CA VAL A 367 -14.81 -5.25 15.93
C VAL A 367 -14.08 -6.49 15.39
N PRO A 368 -14.13 -7.63 16.09
CA PRO A 368 -13.55 -8.87 15.58
C PRO A 368 -14.22 -9.33 14.27
N PRO A 369 -13.48 -9.93 13.31
CA PRO A 369 -14.09 -10.50 12.13
C PRO A 369 -14.93 -11.74 12.48
N GLY A 370 -16.07 -11.89 11.79
CA GLY A 370 -17.09 -12.91 12.04
C GLY A 370 -18.14 -12.50 13.07
N GLU A 371 -18.24 -11.21 13.40
CA GLU A 371 -19.21 -10.66 14.35
C GLU A 371 -20.08 -9.56 13.71
N PRO A 372 -20.92 -9.88 12.71
CA PRO A 372 -21.71 -8.89 12.00
C PRO A 372 -22.77 -8.19 12.88
N ASP A 373 -23.33 -8.88 13.89
CA ASP A 373 -24.25 -8.27 14.86
C ASP A 373 -23.56 -7.21 15.71
N THR A 374 -22.35 -7.54 16.21
CA THR A 374 -21.52 -6.57 16.95
C THR A 374 -21.14 -5.39 16.09
N LEU A 375 -20.84 -5.62 14.80
CA LEU A 375 -20.53 -4.57 13.84
C LEU A 375 -21.74 -3.64 13.63
N ALA A 376 -22.93 -4.22 13.45
CA ALA A 376 -24.17 -3.46 13.29
C ALA A 376 -24.48 -2.62 14.55
N GLY A 377 -24.39 -3.22 15.73
CA GLY A 377 -24.58 -2.50 17.02
C GLY A 377 -23.59 -1.36 17.19
N THR A 378 -22.30 -1.60 16.90
CA THR A 378 -21.25 -0.56 16.95
C THR A 378 -21.53 0.61 16.01
N ILE A 379 -22.06 0.34 14.82
CA ILE A 379 -22.45 1.40 13.87
C ILE A 379 -23.58 2.27 14.44
N LEU A 380 -24.58 1.65 15.09
CA LEU A 380 -25.67 2.39 15.70
C LEU A 380 -25.20 3.23 16.90
N ASP A 381 -24.31 2.68 17.74
CA ASP A 381 -23.71 3.41 18.87
C ASP A 381 -22.93 4.64 18.39
N LEU A 382 -22.06 4.46 17.38
CA LEU A 382 -21.30 5.56 16.79
C LEU A 382 -22.22 6.63 16.14
N ARG A 383 -23.29 6.21 15.48
CA ARG A 383 -24.29 7.13 14.93
C ARG A 383 -24.95 7.97 16.01
N GLY A 384 -25.18 7.41 17.20
CA GLY A 384 -25.79 8.08 18.33
C GLY A 384 -24.86 9.07 19.05
N ASP A 385 -23.55 9.08 18.75
CA ASP A 385 -22.55 9.88 19.46
C ASP A 385 -21.67 10.72 18.50
N PRO A 386 -22.17 11.84 18.00
CA PRO A 386 -21.42 12.72 17.08
C PRO A 386 -20.14 13.31 17.69
N GLU A 387 -20.13 13.57 19.00
CA GLU A 387 -18.95 14.12 19.70
C GLU A 387 -17.82 13.09 19.74
N ARG A 388 -18.15 11.84 20.00
CA ARG A 388 -17.20 10.73 19.93
C ARG A 388 -16.62 10.56 18.54
N LEU A 389 -17.45 10.61 17.48
CA LEU A 389 -16.99 10.55 16.10
C LEU A 389 -15.99 11.66 15.77
N GLN A 390 -16.28 12.88 16.19
CA GLN A 390 -15.39 14.02 15.97
C GLN A 390 -14.06 13.81 16.68
N ARG A 391 -14.06 13.47 17.96
CA ARG A 391 -12.86 13.22 18.76
C ARG A 391 -11.99 12.11 18.18
N LEU A 392 -12.59 10.98 17.79
CA LEU A 392 -11.85 9.88 17.16
C LEU A 392 -11.18 10.32 15.85
N GLY A 393 -11.86 11.10 15.02
CA GLY A 393 -11.32 11.63 13.78
C GLY A 393 -10.17 12.61 14.00
N GLU A 394 -10.31 13.53 14.96
CA GLU A 394 -9.28 14.51 15.33
C GLU A 394 -8.01 13.83 15.87
N ASN A 395 -8.17 12.83 16.73
CA ASN A 395 -7.05 12.04 17.26
C ASN A 395 -6.26 11.35 16.12
N GLY A 396 -6.98 10.72 15.18
CA GLY A 396 -6.34 10.11 14.02
C GLY A 396 -5.56 11.11 13.17
N ARG A 397 -6.14 12.27 12.91
CA ARG A 397 -5.49 13.36 12.15
C ARG A 397 -4.24 13.88 12.86
N ALA A 398 -4.32 14.16 14.15
CA ALA A 398 -3.19 14.63 14.95
C ALA A 398 -2.02 13.63 14.95
N LEU A 399 -2.33 12.32 15.10
CA LEU A 399 -1.30 11.29 15.04
C LEU A 399 -0.66 11.20 13.65
N LEU A 400 -1.45 11.29 12.58
CA LEU A 400 -0.90 11.29 11.22
C LEU A 400 0.07 12.46 11.01
N GLU A 401 -0.32 13.67 11.35
CA GLU A 401 0.49 14.88 11.14
C GLU A 401 1.80 14.82 11.93
N SER A 402 1.75 14.31 13.15
CA SER A 402 2.93 14.24 14.00
C SER A 402 3.89 13.09 13.66
N HIS A 403 3.39 11.94 13.15
CA HIS A 403 4.20 10.72 13.02
C HIS A 403 4.18 10.06 11.64
N PHE A 404 3.09 10.20 10.88
CA PHE A 404 2.84 9.44 9.64
C PHE A 404 2.59 10.33 8.42
N SER A 405 2.90 11.62 8.51
CA SER A 405 2.85 12.50 7.36
C SER A 405 3.99 12.18 6.37
N ARG A 406 3.75 12.45 5.08
CA ARG A 406 4.76 12.26 4.03
C ARG A 406 6.10 12.89 4.40
N GLN A 407 6.08 14.13 4.88
CA GLN A 407 7.30 14.86 5.24
C GLN A 407 8.09 14.15 6.34
N ARG A 408 7.43 13.76 7.44
CA ARG A 408 8.05 13.06 8.56
C ARG A 408 8.65 11.72 8.15
N CYS A 409 7.95 10.97 7.32
CA CYS A 409 8.47 9.68 6.86
C CYS A 409 9.67 9.85 5.94
N ILE A 410 9.68 10.86 5.05
CA ILE A 410 10.84 11.16 4.20
C ILE A 410 12.03 11.63 5.05
N ASP A 411 11.82 12.43 6.12
CA ASP A 411 12.88 12.82 7.06
C ASP A 411 13.56 11.56 7.66
N ARG A 412 12.73 10.64 8.16
CA ARG A 412 13.23 9.36 8.74
C ARG A 412 13.96 8.48 7.72
N TYR A 413 13.51 8.49 6.44
CA TYR A 413 14.24 7.79 5.39
C TYR A 413 15.59 8.44 5.13
N GLU A 414 15.66 9.76 5.03
CA GLU A 414 16.91 10.48 4.80
C GLU A 414 17.92 10.22 5.91
N GLU A 415 17.49 10.31 7.17
CA GLU A 415 18.30 9.99 8.35
C GLU A 415 18.82 8.56 8.32
N MET A 416 17.93 7.59 8.05
CA MET A 416 18.30 6.18 7.95
C MET A 416 19.31 5.93 6.83
N LEU A 417 19.11 6.55 5.66
CA LEU A 417 20.03 6.41 4.52
C LEU A 417 21.40 7.02 4.82
N GLN A 418 21.45 8.17 5.51
CA GLN A 418 22.70 8.79 5.97
C GLN A 418 23.43 7.89 6.98
N GLN A 419 22.73 7.30 7.93
CA GLN A 419 23.30 6.34 8.90
C GLN A 419 23.86 5.08 8.22
N VAL A 420 23.21 4.59 7.16
CA VAL A 420 23.72 3.43 6.39
C VAL A 420 25.00 3.77 5.60
N LEU A 421 25.20 5.04 5.26
CA LEU A 421 26.38 5.52 4.54
C LEU A 421 27.56 5.89 5.45
N ALA A 422 27.30 6.20 6.72
CA ALA A 422 28.30 6.51 7.74
C ALA A 422 29.06 5.26 8.17
#